data_4b5986c9986916f699e331cca839cd98
#
_entry.id   4b5986c9986916f699e331cca839cd98
#
_cell.length_a   1.000
_cell.length_b   1.000
_cell.length_c   1.000
_cell.angle_alpha   90.00
_cell.angle_beta   90.00
_cell.angle_gamma   90.00
#
_symmetry.space_group_name_H-M   'P 1'
#
loop_
_entity.id
_entity.type
_entity.pdbx_description
1 polymer ?
#
loop_
_entity_poly.entity_id
_entity_poly.type
_entity_poly.pdbx_seq_one_letter_code
_entity_poly.pdbx_strand_id
1 'polypeptide(L)'
;MGNLRLVVVFLVLAFSSRLFADLVVLKNGDRLTGTIVKSDGKALIIKTEFAGEVTVQWPAIQEINSTQSLHVGLNNGQTVMGPVATSDGNFAVNTSANGTVTMPKTAVVAMRSDAEEAAYQKSLRPGLTQGWGGGANVGFALTRGNSQTKNLALAFSADRKTQTDHLGLYLNSVYATNDAPGAIPATTANTIQSGARYDHNITARLFGFVGADFQTDALQNLNLRSALGGGLGFHVINDNRTTLDLLGGLNYTRENYTTFSRNFAALTLGEELSQKLGASTVLTQKLYFYPDLSDTSQYRGVFNFGTVTKINKWFGWQNAFGDIYVTNPPAGKKQNDIILTTGLNVSFTH
;
A
#
# COMPACT_ATOMS: atom_id res chain seq x y z
N MET A 1 36.50 -54.35 56.69
CA MET A 1 35.91 -54.16 55.40
C MET A 1 34.54 -53.46 55.57
N GLY A 2 34.54 -52.18 55.57
CA GLY A 2 33.34 -51.33 55.82
C GLY A 2 32.82 -50.69 54.62
N ASN A 3 31.59 -50.98 54.24
CA ASN A 3 30.89 -50.37 53.07
C ASN A 3 30.42 -48.95 53.47
N LEU A 4 31.05 -47.94 52.85
CA LEU A 4 30.63 -46.56 52.94
C LEU A 4 29.54 -46.32 51.89
N ARG A 5 28.28 -46.23 52.35
CA ARG A 5 27.16 -45.85 51.50
C ARG A 5 27.12 -44.33 51.33
N LEU A 6 27.50 -43.85 50.15
CA LEU A 6 27.42 -42.46 49.74
C LEU A 6 25.93 -42.11 49.47
N VAL A 7 25.32 -41.32 50.35
CA VAL A 7 23.98 -40.76 50.18
C VAL A 7 24.15 -39.47 49.38
N VAL A 8 23.85 -39.51 48.07
CA VAL A 8 23.77 -38.32 47.23
C VAL A 8 22.40 -37.69 47.45
N VAL A 9 22.37 -36.62 48.24
CA VAL A 9 21.19 -35.75 48.38
C VAL A 9 21.11 -34.87 47.15
N PHE A 10 20.19 -35.18 46.23
CA PHE A 10 19.81 -34.31 45.10
C PHE A 10 19.05 -33.12 45.68
N LEU A 11 19.72 -31.98 45.84
CA LEU A 11 19.08 -30.70 46.13
C LEU A 11 18.44 -30.21 44.84
N VAL A 12 17.17 -30.52 44.63
CA VAL A 12 16.37 -29.91 43.57
C VAL A 12 16.10 -28.47 43.99
N LEU A 13 16.95 -27.56 43.54
CA LEU A 13 16.67 -26.13 43.58
C LEU A 13 15.50 -25.90 42.61
N ALA A 14 14.27 -25.91 43.13
CA ALA A 14 13.12 -25.38 42.48
C ALA A 14 13.37 -23.88 42.26
N PHE A 15 13.88 -23.52 41.08
CA PHE A 15 13.77 -22.16 40.55
C PHE A 15 12.28 -21.89 40.38
N SER A 16 11.62 -21.45 41.43
CA SER A 16 10.33 -20.76 41.30
C SER A 16 10.62 -19.44 40.58
N SER A 17 10.56 -19.46 39.23
CA SER A 17 10.40 -18.26 38.46
C SER A 17 9.14 -17.58 39.00
N ARG A 18 9.34 -16.51 39.77
CA ARG A 18 8.23 -15.62 40.11
C ARG A 18 7.71 -15.07 38.81
N LEU A 19 6.67 -15.68 38.28
CA LEU A 19 5.86 -15.09 37.22
C LEU A 19 5.21 -13.84 37.84
N PHE A 20 5.85 -12.72 37.67
CA PHE A 20 5.26 -11.43 37.99
C PHE A 20 4.17 -11.18 36.94
N ALA A 21 2.93 -11.47 37.35
CA ALA A 21 1.78 -11.22 36.50
C ALA A 21 1.44 -9.72 36.53
N ASP A 22 1.12 -9.18 35.38
CA ASP A 22 0.57 -7.82 35.25
C ASP A 22 -0.84 -7.81 35.83
N LEU A 23 -1.24 -6.68 36.41
CA LEU A 23 -2.57 -6.46 36.97
C LEU A 23 -3.26 -5.33 36.22
N VAL A 24 -4.48 -5.61 35.73
CA VAL A 24 -5.39 -4.61 35.15
C VAL A 24 -6.64 -4.53 36.02
N VAL A 25 -6.93 -3.35 36.56
CA VAL A 25 -8.12 -3.08 37.39
C VAL A 25 -9.13 -2.32 36.52
N LEU A 26 -10.37 -2.79 36.54
CA LEU A 26 -11.47 -2.18 35.80
C LEU A 26 -12.29 -1.23 36.69
N LYS A 27 -12.98 -0.30 36.06
CA LYS A 27 -13.83 0.68 36.78
C LYS A 27 -14.97 0.08 37.62
N ASN A 28 -15.40 -1.14 37.28
CA ASN A 28 -16.40 -1.91 38.04
C ASN A 28 -15.79 -2.67 39.22
N GLY A 29 -14.46 -2.56 39.44
CA GLY A 29 -13.73 -3.24 40.49
C GLY A 29 -13.18 -4.61 40.13
N ASP A 30 -13.45 -5.13 38.93
CA ASP A 30 -12.89 -6.40 38.47
C ASP A 30 -11.37 -6.29 38.29
N ARG A 31 -10.67 -7.39 38.50
CA ARG A 31 -9.23 -7.49 38.40
C ARG A 31 -8.83 -8.61 37.45
N LEU A 32 -8.02 -8.29 36.48
CA LEU A 32 -7.45 -9.26 35.53
C LEU A 32 -5.96 -9.38 35.82
N THR A 33 -5.52 -10.61 36.06
CA THR A 33 -4.12 -10.94 36.26
C THR A 33 -3.61 -11.78 35.11
N GLY A 34 -2.47 -11.41 34.54
CA GLY A 34 -1.92 -12.09 33.37
C GLY A 34 -0.70 -11.37 32.81
N THR A 35 -0.47 -11.51 31.52
CA THR A 35 0.59 -10.84 30.80
C THR A 35 -0.04 -9.86 29.79
N ILE A 36 0.27 -8.58 29.90
CA ILE A 36 -0.18 -7.59 28.91
C ILE A 36 0.52 -7.88 27.59
N VAL A 37 -0.26 -8.11 26.54
CA VAL A 37 0.23 -8.40 25.20
C VAL A 37 0.39 -7.10 24.44
N LYS A 38 -0.72 -6.36 24.24
CA LYS A 38 -0.75 -5.08 23.54
C LYS A 38 -1.97 -4.24 23.85
N SER A 39 -1.89 -2.96 23.50
CA SER A 39 -3.01 -2.03 23.40
C SER A 39 -2.84 -1.13 22.16
N ASP A 40 -3.94 -0.78 21.52
CA ASP A 40 -4.02 0.18 20.41
C ASP A 40 -4.65 1.53 20.82
N GLY A 41 -4.76 1.75 22.14
CA GLY A 41 -5.43 2.94 22.70
C GLY A 41 -6.97 2.86 22.69
N LYS A 42 -7.57 1.83 22.05
CA LYS A 42 -9.02 1.54 22.08
C LYS A 42 -9.33 0.34 22.93
N ALA A 43 -8.48 -0.65 22.89
CA ALA A 43 -8.58 -1.87 23.68
C ALA A 43 -7.20 -2.34 24.16
N LEU A 44 -7.17 -3.11 25.24
CA LEU A 44 -5.99 -3.78 25.77
C LEU A 44 -6.24 -5.29 25.73
N ILE A 45 -5.23 -6.03 25.28
CA ILE A 45 -5.23 -7.49 25.30
C ILE A 45 -4.32 -7.96 26.41
N ILE A 46 -4.87 -8.73 27.34
CA ILE A 46 -4.15 -9.40 28.42
C ILE A 46 -4.31 -10.92 28.28
N LYS A 47 -3.22 -11.64 28.32
CA LYS A 47 -3.21 -13.11 28.31
C LYS A 47 -3.27 -13.63 29.76
N THR A 48 -4.38 -14.22 30.13
CA THR A 48 -4.59 -14.82 31.46
C THR A 48 -4.29 -16.32 31.42
N GLU A 49 -4.05 -16.91 32.58
CA GLU A 49 -3.71 -18.33 32.70
C GLU A 49 -4.88 -19.24 32.31
N PHE A 50 -6.12 -18.90 32.71
CA PHE A 50 -7.26 -19.79 32.57
C PHE A 50 -8.24 -19.37 31.44
N ALA A 51 -8.29 -18.07 31.09
CA ALA A 51 -9.22 -17.57 30.07
C ALA A 51 -8.54 -17.28 28.73
N GLY A 52 -7.22 -17.51 28.62
CA GLY A 52 -6.48 -17.14 27.40
C GLY A 52 -6.39 -15.64 27.21
N GLU A 53 -6.50 -15.17 25.97
CA GLU A 53 -6.48 -13.74 25.66
C GLU A 53 -7.84 -13.09 25.93
N VAL A 54 -7.84 -12.09 26.81
CA VAL A 54 -9.00 -11.28 27.17
C VAL A 54 -8.81 -9.87 26.61
N THR A 55 -9.78 -9.41 25.86
CA THR A 55 -9.80 -8.03 25.31
C THR A 55 -10.63 -7.14 26.23
N VAL A 56 -10.00 -6.06 26.71
CA VAL A 56 -10.60 -5.07 27.60
C VAL A 56 -10.68 -3.73 26.89
N GLN A 57 -11.85 -3.11 26.91
CA GLN A 57 -12.02 -1.77 26.32
C GLN A 57 -11.20 -0.74 27.10
N TRP A 58 -10.40 0.08 26.41
CA TRP A 58 -9.52 1.06 27.04
C TRP A 58 -10.22 2.01 28.03
N PRO A 59 -11.45 2.53 27.74
CA PRO A 59 -12.18 3.36 28.69
C PRO A 59 -12.62 2.66 29.98
N ALA A 60 -12.73 1.31 29.96
CA ALA A 60 -13.11 0.53 31.14
C ALA A 60 -11.97 0.31 32.13
N ILE A 61 -10.71 0.52 31.70
CA ILE A 61 -9.53 0.32 32.54
C ILE A 61 -9.39 1.49 33.50
N GLN A 62 -9.27 1.19 34.79
CA GLN A 62 -8.97 2.14 35.84
C GLN A 62 -7.47 2.21 36.08
N GLU A 63 -6.84 1.05 36.34
CA GLU A 63 -5.42 0.95 36.68
C GLU A 63 -4.71 -0.14 35.88
N ILE A 64 -3.44 0.09 35.60
CA ILE A 64 -2.51 -0.89 35.04
C ILE A 64 -1.28 -0.91 35.92
N ASN A 65 -0.88 -2.10 36.36
CA ASN A 65 0.38 -2.33 37.06
C ASN A 65 1.11 -3.47 36.35
N SER A 66 2.14 -3.14 35.59
CA SER A 66 2.97 -4.11 34.88
C SER A 66 4.33 -4.25 35.55
N THR A 67 4.76 -5.47 35.72
CA THR A 67 6.12 -5.80 36.19
C THR A 67 7.07 -6.05 35.03
N GLN A 68 6.53 -6.41 33.86
CA GLN A 68 7.31 -6.48 32.62
C GLN A 68 7.53 -5.11 32.00
N SER A 69 8.62 -4.98 31.29
CA SER A 69 8.87 -3.79 30.46
C SER A 69 7.90 -3.76 29.28
N LEU A 70 7.21 -2.62 29.11
CA LEU A 70 6.31 -2.39 28.00
C LEU A 70 6.81 -1.22 27.17
N HIS A 71 6.63 -1.30 25.85
CA HIS A 71 6.85 -0.18 24.92
C HIS A 71 5.57 0.65 24.86
N VAL A 72 5.60 1.84 25.44
CA VAL A 72 4.46 2.76 25.54
C VAL A 72 4.61 3.85 24.48
N GLY A 73 3.81 3.78 23.44
CA GLY A 73 3.75 4.80 22.37
C GLY A 73 2.85 5.96 22.78
N LEU A 74 3.34 7.18 22.59
CA LEU A 74 2.68 8.43 22.93
C LEU A 74 2.14 9.16 21.68
N ASN A 75 1.14 10.02 21.88
CA ASN A 75 0.52 10.81 20.82
C ASN A 75 1.47 11.84 20.18
N ASN A 76 2.62 12.13 20.80
CA ASN A 76 3.68 12.96 20.23
C ASN A 76 4.69 12.18 19.36
N GLY A 77 4.45 10.85 19.15
CA GLY A 77 5.32 9.96 18.38
C GLY A 77 6.49 9.35 19.16
N GLN A 78 6.67 9.69 20.42
CA GLN A 78 7.72 9.08 21.25
C GLN A 78 7.28 7.71 21.77
N THR A 79 8.25 6.83 21.99
CA THR A 79 8.05 5.55 22.69
C THR A 79 8.90 5.52 23.93
N VAL A 80 8.28 5.23 25.07
CA VAL A 80 8.92 5.09 26.37
C VAL A 80 8.87 3.62 26.78
N MET A 81 9.98 3.06 27.28
CA MET A 81 10.09 1.65 27.62
C MET A 81 10.33 1.48 29.14
N GLY A 82 9.52 0.64 29.76
CA GLY A 82 9.67 0.28 31.17
C GLY A 82 8.41 -0.34 31.76
N PRO A 83 8.47 -0.81 33.03
CA PRO A 83 7.28 -1.19 33.78
C PRO A 83 6.32 -0.01 33.91
N VAL A 84 5.02 -0.30 33.78
CA VAL A 84 3.95 0.69 33.84
C VAL A 84 3.20 0.55 35.18
N ALA A 85 3.01 1.66 35.86
CA ALA A 85 2.16 1.73 37.06
C ALA A 85 1.18 2.89 36.92
N THR A 86 -0.03 2.75 37.45
CA THR A 86 -0.98 3.85 37.55
C THR A 86 -0.77 4.57 38.90
N SER A 87 -0.61 5.90 38.85
CA SER A 87 -0.53 6.77 40.02
C SER A 87 -1.37 7.99 39.79
N ASP A 88 -2.31 8.30 40.70
CA ASP A 88 -3.18 9.49 40.66
C ASP A 88 -3.91 9.68 39.31
N GLY A 89 -4.36 8.58 38.70
CA GLY A 89 -5.05 8.59 37.40
C GLY A 89 -4.15 8.78 36.17
N ASN A 90 -2.84 8.89 36.37
CA ASN A 90 -1.82 8.97 35.32
C ASN A 90 -1.06 7.66 35.21
N PHE A 91 -0.45 7.39 34.06
CA PHE A 91 0.51 6.32 33.88
C PHE A 91 1.93 6.80 34.19
N ALA A 92 2.61 6.06 35.02
CA ALA A 92 4.01 6.24 35.33
C ALA A 92 4.79 5.07 34.70
N VAL A 93 5.74 5.37 33.83
CA VAL A 93 6.64 4.41 33.21
C VAL A 93 8.02 4.57 33.84
N ASN A 94 8.50 3.53 34.50
CA ASN A 94 9.83 3.55 35.14
C ASN A 94 10.89 3.14 34.09
N THR A 95 11.60 4.13 33.55
CA THR A 95 12.61 3.92 32.52
C THR A 95 14.00 3.75 33.13
N SER A 96 14.82 2.91 32.51
CA SER A 96 16.22 2.71 32.93
C SER A 96 17.11 3.93 32.70
N ALA A 97 16.75 4.81 31.73
CA ALA A 97 17.60 5.92 31.32
C ALA A 97 17.21 7.27 31.94
N ASN A 98 15.90 7.53 32.11
CA ASN A 98 15.38 8.86 32.47
C ASN A 98 14.56 8.88 33.78
N GLY A 99 14.60 7.80 34.58
CA GLY A 99 13.76 7.66 35.76
C GLY A 99 12.27 7.49 35.40
N THR A 100 11.37 7.92 36.26
CA THR A 100 9.93 7.75 36.08
C THR A 100 9.37 8.85 35.21
N VAL A 101 8.78 8.48 34.07
CA VAL A 101 8.05 9.39 33.17
C VAL A 101 6.56 9.25 33.44
N THR A 102 5.92 10.32 33.89
CA THR A 102 4.48 10.35 34.18
C THR A 102 3.72 11.03 33.05
N MET A 103 2.59 10.44 32.63
CA MET A 103 1.79 10.93 31.52
C MET A 103 0.30 10.65 31.75
N PRO A 104 -0.61 11.50 31.23
CA PRO A 104 -2.03 11.21 31.30
C PRO A 104 -2.39 10.00 30.42
N LYS A 105 -3.40 9.25 30.82
CA LYS A 105 -3.92 8.08 30.06
C LYS A 105 -4.26 8.41 28.59
N THR A 106 -4.70 9.64 28.33
CA THR A 106 -5.05 10.12 26.98
C THR A 106 -3.85 10.35 26.06
N ALA A 107 -2.64 10.44 26.63
CA ALA A 107 -1.41 10.56 25.82
C ALA A 107 -0.93 9.20 25.27
N VAL A 108 -1.40 8.09 25.86
CA VAL A 108 -1.00 6.74 25.44
C VAL A 108 -1.84 6.29 24.26
N VAL A 109 -1.18 6.05 23.14
CA VAL A 109 -1.82 5.58 21.90
C VAL A 109 -1.54 4.11 21.60
N ALA A 110 -0.51 3.52 22.23
CA ALA A 110 -0.20 2.10 22.12
C ALA A 110 0.61 1.63 23.31
N MET A 111 0.43 0.35 23.67
CA MET A 111 1.35 -0.39 24.55
C MET A 111 1.67 -1.71 23.90
N ARG A 112 2.91 -2.18 23.98
CA ARG A 112 3.32 -3.46 23.41
C ARG A 112 4.31 -4.15 24.33
N SER A 113 4.18 -5.48 24.47
CA SER A 113 5.24 -6.32 25.00
C SER A 113 6.43 -6.36 24.05
N ASP A 114 7.60 -6.82 24.48
CA ASP A 114 8.78 -6.96 23.62
C ASP A 114 8.49 -7.80 22.38
N ALA A 115 7.72 -8.88 22.50
CA ALA A 115 7.34 -9.75 21.40
C ALA A 115 6.45 -9.01 20.37
N GLU A 116 5.46 -8.26 20.85
CA GLU A 116 4.57 -7.46 19.99
C GLU A 116 5.30 -6.27 19.38
N GLU A 117 6.23 -5.63 20.08
CA GLU A 117 7.06 -4.57 19.50
C GLU A 117 7.98 -5.13 18.41
N ALA A 118 8.62 -6.29 18.64
CA ALA A 118 9.41 -6.95 17.61
C ALA A 118 8.56 -7.32 16.37
N ALA A 119 7.34 -7.82 16.58
CA ALA A 119 6.39 -8.09 15.50
C ALA A 119 5.95 -6.79 14.78
N TYR A 120 5.71 -5.73 15.52
CA TYR A 120 5.39 -4.41 14.99
C TYR A 120 6.55 -3.86 14.15
N GLN A 121 7.78 -3.86 14.66
CA GLN A 121 8.97 -3.42 13.92
C GLN A 121 9.18 -4.25 12.64
N LYS A 122 8.94 -5.56 12.70
CA LYS A 122 8.98 -6.43 11.53
C LYS A 122 7.89 -6.06 10.52
N SER A 123 6.70 -5.70 10.98
CA SER A 123 5.59 -5.27 10.10
C SER A 123 5.85 -3.94 9.41
N LEU A 124 6.67 -3.05 10.03
CA LEU A 124 7.10 -1.80 9.40
C LEU A 124 8.03 -2.03 8.19
N ARG A 125 8.75 -3.14 8.22
CA ARG A 125 9.73 -3.52 7.18
C ARG A 125 9.45 -4.95 6.70
N PRO A 126 8.31 -5.19 6.01
CA PRO A 126 8.00 -6.50 5.48
C PRO A 126 9.08 -6.96 4.50
N GLY A 127 9.36 -8.26 4.46
CA GLY A 127 10.29 -8.85 3.50
C GLY A 127 9.91 -8.54 2.05
N LEU A 128 10.87 -8.65 1.13
CA LEU A 128 10.67 -8.28 -0.28
C LEU A 128 9.50 -9.04 -0.96
N THR A 129 9.16 -10.22 -0.50
CA THR A 129 8.05 -11.04 -1.01
C THR A 129 6.70 -10.73 -0.36
N GLN A 130 6.66 -9.95 0.73
CA GLN A 130 5.45 -9.62 1.48
C GLN A 130 4.88 -8.26 1.09
N GLY A 131 3.58 -8.10 1.26
CA GLY A 131 2.88 -6.83 1.00
C GLY A 131 2.55 -6.59 -0.47
N TRP A 132 2.67 -7.62 -1.32
CA TRP A 132 2.27 -7.56 -2.71
C TRP A 132 0.78 -7.81 -2.87
N GLY A 133 0.15 -6.98 -3.69
CA GLY A 133 -1.20 -7.18 -4.21
C GLY A 133 -1.23 -6.79 -5.66
N GLY A 134 -2.26 -7.19 -6.37
CA GLY A 134 -2.37 -6.83 -7.77
C GLY A 134 -3.42 -7.63 -8.50
N GLY A 135 -3.35 -7.56 -9.83
CA GLY A 135 -4.26 -8.31 -10.68
C GLY A 135 -3.80 -8.39 -12.12
N ALA A 136 -4.40 -9.34 -12.80
CA ALA A 136 -4.30 -9.49 -14.25
C ALA A 136 -5.70 -9.37 -14.85
N ASN A 137 -5.79 -8.67 -15.98
CA ASN A 137 -7.04 -8.46 -16.71
C ASN A 137 -6.90 -9.00 -18.12
N VAL A 138 -7.92 -9.70 -18.60
CA VAL A 138 -8.00 -10.22 -19.95
C VAL A 138 -9.34 -9.82 -20.55
N GLY A 139 -9.29 -9.01 -21.61
CA GLY A 139 -10.42 -8.65 -22.44
C GLY A 139 -10.26 -9.22 -23.84
N PHE A 140 -11.29 -9.87 -24.38
CA PHE A 140 -11.30 -10.42 -25.73
C PHE A 140 -12.63 -10.09 -26.40
N ALA A 141 -12.57 -9.63 -27.67
CA ALA A 141 -13.74 -9.45 -28.51
C ALA A 141 -13.47 -10.01 -29.90
N LEU A 142 -14.43 -10.76 -30.42
CA LEU A 142 -14.42 -11.32 -31.76
C LEU A 142 -15.73 -10.99 -32.46
N THR A 143 -15.66 -10.39 -33.64
CA THR A 143 -16.81 -10.20 -34.51
C THR A 143 -16.61 -10.95 -35.83
N ARG A 144 -17.69 -11.54 -36.33
CA ARG A 144 -17.70 -12.25 -37.61
C ARG A 144 -19.01 -11.95 -38.36
N GLY A 145 -18.96 -11.97 -39.67
CA GLY A 145 -20.08 -11.64 -40.53
C GLY A 145 -19.77 -10.43 -41.38
N ASN A 146 -20.58 -9.41 -41.31
CA ASN A 146 -20.38 -8.14 -42.06
C ASN A 146 -19.14 -7.37 -41.56
N SER A 147 -18.66 -7.64 -40.35
CA SER A 147 -17.39 -7.16 -39.80
C SER A 147 -16.58 -8.35 -39.31
N GLN A 148 -15.26 -8.28 -39.48
CA GLN A 148 -14.33 -9.32 -39.06
C GLN A 148 -13.23 -8.69 -38.20
N THR A 149 -13.48 -8.52 -36.89
CA THR A 149 -12.50 -7.93 -35.97
C THR A 149 -12.12 -8.90 -34.88
N LYS A 150 -10.86 -8.81 -34.43
CA LYS A 150 -10.32 -9.51 -33.28
C LYS A 150 -9.64 -8.48 -32.40
N ASN A 151 -10.01 -8.44 -31.14
CA ASN A 151 -9.43 -7.53 -30.16
C ASN A 151 -8.98 -8.35 -28.94
N LEU A 152 -7.75 -8.12 -28.50
CA LEU A 152 -7.18 -8.68 -27.27
C LEU A 152 -6.62 -7.53 -26.44
N ALA A 153 -7.07 -7.42 -25.19
CA ALA A 153 -6.54 -6.49 -24.23
C ALA A 153 -6.03 -7.26 -23.01
N LEU A 154 -4.78 -7.03 -22.65
CA LEU A 154 -4.13 -7.61 -21.48
C LEU A 154 -3.67 -6.46 -20.59
N ALA A 155 -3.92 -6.58 -19.30
CA ALA A 155 -3.36 -5.66 -18.31
C ALA A 155 -2.91 -6.44 -17.08
N PHE A 156 -1.77 -6.04 -16.55
CA PHE A 156 -1.21 -6.58 -15.32
C PHE A 156 -0.80 -5.41 -14.43
N SER A 157 -1.09 -5.52 -13.14
CA SER A 157 -0.59 -4.60 -12.12
C SER A 157 -0.13 -5.36 -10.89
N ALA A 158 0.92 -4.87 -10.26
CA ALA A 158 1.41 -5.36 -8.98
C ALA A 158 1.84 -4.17 -8.12
N ASP A 159 1.32 -4.13 -6.92
CA ASP A 159 1.62 -3.09 -5.95
C ASP A 159 2.17 -3.71 -4.68
N ARG A 160 3.28 -3.18 -4.19
CA ARG A 160 3.82 -3.53 -2.87
C ARG A 160 3.71 -2.32 -1.97
N LYS A 161 2.94 -2.45 -0.90
CA LYS A 161 2.72 -1.38 0.07
C LYS A 161 3.28 -1.75 1.43
N THR A 162 4.03 -0.82 2.02
CA THR A 162 4.47 -0.83 3.41
C THR A 162 3.88 0.39 4.13
N GLN A 163 4.27 0.65 5.34
CA GLN A 163 3.85 1.88 6.03
C GLN A 163 4.50 3.16 5.46
N THR A 164 5.72 3.01 4.91
CA THR A 164 6.53 4.14 4.43
C THR A 164 6.67 4.17 2.92
N ASP A 165 6.49 3.03 2.25
CA ASP A 165 6.86 2.88 0.85
C ASP A 165 5.75 2.24 0.04
N HIS A 166 5.64 2.65 -1.21
CA HIS A 166 4.79 2.03 -2.20
C HIS A 166 5.58 1.83 -3.50
N LEU A 167 5.61 0.59 -4.00
CA LEU A 167 6.16 0.26 -5.31
C LEU A 167 5.02 -0.27 -6.18
N GLY A 168 4.70 0.45 -7.24
CA GLY A 168 3.72 0.06 -8.24
C GLY A 168 4.39 -0.36 -9.55
N LEU A 169 3.90 -1.45 -10.14
CA LEU A 169 4.30 -1.95 -11.45
C LEU A 169 3.07 -2.12 -12.31
N TYR A 170 3.16 -1.82 -13.60
CA TYR A 170 2.09 -2.11 -14.53
C TYR A 170 2.59 -2.52 -15.92
N LEU A 171 1.78 -3.29 -16.62
CA LEU A 171 1.94 -3.66 -18.04
C LEU A 171 0.57 -3.73 -18.68
N ASN A 172 0.36 -2.98 -19.76
CA ASN A 172 -0.85 -2.99 -20.57
C ASN A 172 -0.50 -3.30 -22.01
N SER A 173 -1.30 -4.13 -22.69
CA SER A 173 -1.16 -4.42 -24.10
C SER A 173 -2.54 -4.46 -24.74
N VAL A 174 -2.68 -3.78 -25.88
CA VAL A 174 -3.89 -3.84 -26.70
C VAL A 174 -3.49 -4.19 -28.12
N TYR A 175 -4.06 -5.26 -28.64
CA TYR A 175 -3.89 -5.68 -30.02
C TYR A 175 -5.26 -5.85 -30.68
N ALA A 176 -5.48 -5.22 -31.81
CA ALA A 176 -6.71 -5.31 -32.55
C ALA A 176 -6.47 -5.40 -34.06
N THR A 177 -7.25 -6.25 -34.73
CA THR A 177 -7.22 -6.40 -36.20
C THR A 177 -8.61 -6.26 -36.79
N ASN A 178 -8.64 -5.82 -38.03
CA ASN A 178 -9.81 -5.88 -38.90
C ASN A 178 -9.46 -6.78 -40.10
N ASP A 179 -10.00 -7.99 -40.10
CA ASP A 179 -9.72 -9.02 -41.13
C ASP A 179 -10.74 -8.98 -42.27
N ALA A 180 -11.59 -7.93 -42.36
CA ALA A 180 -12.54 -7.78 -43.45
C ALA A 180 -11.80 -7.60 -44.80
N PRO A 181 -12.28 -8.19 -45.90
CA PRO A 181 -11.67 -8.04 -47.19
C PRO A 181 -11.51 -6.56 -47.56
N GLY A 182 -10.29 -6.14 -47.93
CA GLY A 182 -9.99 -4.75 -48.28
C GLY A 182 -9.83 -3.78 -47.12
N ALA A 183 -9.86 -4.24 -45.87
CA ALA A 183 -9.61 -3.39 -44.68
C ALA A 183 -8.16 -2.87 -44.68
N ILE A 184 -7.99 -1.54 -44.61
CA ILE A 184 -6.70 -0.86 -44.51
C ILE A 184 -6.81 0.21 -43.42
N PRO A 185 -6.01 0.11 -42.33
CA PRO A 185 -5.04 -0.93 -41.99
C PRO A 185 -5.73 -2.20 -41.49
N ALA A 186 -5.12 -3.38 -41.73
CA ALA A 186 -5.58 -4.62 -41.14
C ALA A 186 -5.39 -4.66 -39.62
N THR A 187 -4.32 -4.06 -39.11
CA THR A 187 -4.10 -3.84 -37.66
C THR A 187 -4.68 -2.49 -37.27
N THR A 188 -5.58 -2.48 -36.28
CA THR A 188 -6.29 -1.28 -35.83
C THR A 188 -5.88 -0.81 -34.42
N ALA A 189 -5.17 -1.64 -33.67
CA ALA A 189 -4.41 -1.28 -32.46
C ALA A 189 -3.23 -2.24 -32.27
N ASN A 190 -2.09 -1.71 -31.85
CA ASN A 190 -0.92 -2.50 -31.42
C ASN A 190 -0.07 -1.61 -30.53
N THR A 191 -0.41 -1.61 -29.24
CA THR A 191 0.27 -0.77 -28.25
C THR A 191 0.62 -1.60 -27.02
N ILE A 192 1.80 -1.32 -26.48
CA ILE A 192 2.26 -1.86 -25.20
C ILE A 192 2.69 -0.67 -24.34
N GLN A 193 2.25 -0.66 -23.10
CA GLN A 193 2.63 0.31 -22.09
C GLN A 193 3.06 -0.40 -20.83
N SER A 194 4.17 0.01 -20.22
CA SER A 194 4.66 -0.53 -18.95
C SER A 194 5.30 0.57 -18.13
N GLY A 195 5.33 0.38 -16.83
CA GLY A 195 6.01 1.31 -15.95
C GLY A 195 6.19 0.79 -14.55
N ALA A 196 7.02 1.53 -13.82
CA ALA A 196 7.28 1.33 -12.42
C ALA A 196 7.31 2.69 -11.72
N ARG A 197 6.72 2.78 -10.52
CA ARG A 197 6.80 3.96 -9.66
C ARG A 197 7.06 3.55 -8.22
N TYR A 198 8.01 4.22 -7.61
CA TYR A 198 8.31 4.10 -6.20
C TYR A 198 7.96 5.41 -5.49
N ASP A 199 7.15 5.31 -4.44
CA ASP A 199 6.75 6.41 -3.57
C ASP A 199 7.31 6.18 -2.17
N HIS A 200 7.81 7.23 -1.53
CA HIS A 200 8.29 7.23 -0.15
C HIS A 200 7.56 8.30 0.66
N ASN A 201 6.85 7.89 1.71
CA ASN A 201 6.15 8.81 2.62
C ASN A 201 7.15 9.58 3.49
N ILE A 202 7.25 10.88 3.27
CA ILE A 202 8.07 11.81 4.06
C ILE A 202 7.32 12.18 5.35
N THR A 203 6.02 12.38 5.23
CA THR A 203 5.09 12.63 6.35
C THR A 203 3.78 11.84 6.13
N ALA A 204 2.82 11.95 7.02
CA ALA A 204 1.49 11.34 6.85
C ALA A 204 0.73 11.88 5.61
N ARG A 205 1.12 13.03 5.06
CA ARG A 205 0.44 13.67 3.92
C ARG A 205 1.35 13.95 2.73
N LEU A 206 2.67 13.99 2.93
CA LEU A 206 3.63 14.32 1.88
C LEU A 206 4.46 13.08 1.55
N PHE A 207 4.61 12.79 0.26
CA PHE A 207 5.49 11.75 -0.24
C PHE A 207 6.34 12.24 -1.41
N GLY A 208 7.51 11.64 -1.58
CA GLY A 208 8.34 11.76 -2.78
C GLY A 208 8.09 10.60 -3.70
N PHE A 209 8.13 10.82 -5.02
CA PHE A 209 8.01 9.75 -6.00
C PHE A 209 9.10 9.80 -7.07
N VAL A 210 9.43 8.64 -7.60
CA VAL A 210 10.26 8.46 -8.80
C VAL A 210 9.66 7.35 -9.65
N GLY A 211 9.65 7.51 -10.97
CA GLY A 211 9.04 6.52 -11.86
C GLY A 211 9.66 6.51 -13.25
N ALA A 212 9.39 5.41 -13.93
CA ALA A 212 9.75 5.19 -15.33
C ALA A 212 8.56 4.61 -16.08
N ASP A 213 8.28 5.14 -17.26
CA ASP A 213 7.20 4.69 -18.16
C ASP A 213 7.77 4.40 -19.54
N PHE A 214 7.31 3.31 -20.13
CA PHE A 214 7.68 2.88 -21.47
C PHE A 214 6.43 2.62 -22.29
N GLN A 215 6.44 3.03 -23.56
CA GLN A 215 5.33 2.83 -24.47
C GLN A 215 5.83 2.54 -25.88
N THR A 216 5.19 1.59 -26.55
CA THR A 216 5.29 1.39 -27.98
C THR A 216 3.90 1.54 -28.61
N ASP A 217 3.81 2.06 -29.82
CA ASP A 217 2.56 2.18 -30.56
C ASP A 217 2.83 2.12 -32.08
N ALA A 218 2.55 0.96 -32.66
CA ALA A 218 2.81 0.73 -34.08
C ALA A 218 1.96 1.62 -35.00
N LEU A 219 0.74 1.97 -34.57
CA LEU A 219 -0.13 2.84 -35.37
C LEU A 219 0.30 4.30 -35.36
N GLN A 220 0.98 4.72 -34.32
CA GLN A 220 1.62 6.03 -34.21
C GLN A 220 3.04 6.06 -34.77
N ASN A 221 3.56 4.93 -35.31
CA ASN A 221 4.96 4.73 -35.68
C ASN A 221 5.92 5.00 -34.53
N LEU A 222 5.47 4.82 -33.28
CA LEU A 222 6.25 5.02 -32.07
C LEU A 222 6.93 3.71 -31.70
N ASN A 223 8.23 3.62 -32.02
CA ASN A 223 9.02 2.44 -31.68
C ASN A 223 9.26 2.32 -30.19
N LEU A 224 9.56 3.44 -29.52
CA LEU A 224 9.70 3.49 -28.06
C LEU A 224 9.60 4.94 -27.56
N ARG A 225 8.74 5.13 -26.58
CA ARG A 225 8.73 6.27 -25.68
C ARG A 225 9.26 5.81 -24.32
N SER A 226 10.24 6.52 -23.80
CA SER A 226 10.76 6.33 -22.45
C SER A 226 10.62 7.64 -21.69
N ALA A 227 9.97 7.62 -20.52
CA ALA A 227 9.86 8.77 -19.65
C ALA A 227 10.39 8.39 -18.25
N LEU A 228 11.31 9.19 -17.74
CA LEU A 228 11.85 9.08 -16.38
C LEU A 228 11.49 10.36 -15.64
N GLY A 229 10.91 10.22 -14.47
CA GLY A 229 10.48 11.40 -13.73
C GLY A 229 10.43 11.18 -12.22
N GLY A 230 10.24 12.29 -11.52
CA GLY A 230 10.06 12.28 -10.06
C GLY A 230 9.56 13.63 -9.56
N GLY A 231 9.14 13.64 -8.31
CA GLY A 231 8.54 14.82 -7.72
C GLY A 231 8.02 14.57 -6.32
N LEU A 232 7.06 15.40 -5.94
CA LEU A 232 6.36 15.32 -4.67
C LEU A 232 4.87 15.07 -4.91
N GLY A 233 4.27 14.34 -3.99
CA GLY A 233 2.84 14.11 -3.96
C GLY A 233 2.25 14.45 -2.60
N PHE A 234 0.97 14.79 -2.59
CA PHE A 234 0.25 15.16 -1.40
C PHE A 234 -1.06 14.36 -1.29
N HIS A 235 -1.22 13.65 -0.17
CA HIS A 235 -2.46 12.94 0.18
C HIS A 235 -3.51 13.96 0.63
N VAL A 236 -4.45 14.32 -0.26
CA VAL A 236 -5.58 15.21 0.05
C VAL A 236 -6.58 14.46 0.93
N ILE A 237 -6.90 13.22 0.53
CA ILE A 237 -7.74 12.28 1.27
C ILE A 237 -6.95 10.98 1.38
N ASN A 238 -6.84 10.44 2.59
CA ASN A 238 -6.15 9.18 2.83
C ASN A 238 -6.88 8.42 3.95
N ASP A 239 -7.99 7.79 3.60
CA ASP A 239 -8.78 6.96 4.51
C ASP A 239 -9.02 5.56 3.96
N ASN A 240 -9.69 4.71 4.71
CA ASN A 240 -9.93 3.31 4.34
C ASN A 240 -10.87 3.13 3.14
N ARG A 241 -11.59 4.17 2.73
CA ARG A 241 -12.58 4.14 1.65
C ARG A 241 -12.11 4.92 0.43
N THR A 242 -11.44 6.05 0.64
CA THR A 242 -11.06 6.98 -0.41
C THR A 242 -9.61 7.39 -0.25
N THR A 243 -8.84 7.33 -1.33
CA THR A 243 -7.55 7.99 -1.43
C THR A 243 -7.60 8.96 -2.60
N LEU A 244 -7.16 10.18 -2.37
CA LEU A 244 -7.01 11.23 -3.38
C LEU A 244 -5.65 11.86 -3.23
N ASP A 245 -4.82 11.72 -4.25
CA ASP A 245 -3.46 12.22 -4.29
C ASP A 245 -3.31 13.27 -5.39
N LEU A 246 -2.60 14.35 -5.09
CA LEU A 246 -2.11 15.32 -6.07
C LEU A 246 -0.61 15.18 -6.20
N LEU A 247 -0.11 15.23 -7.43
CA LEU A 247 1.29 15.03 -7.75
C LEU A 247 1.84 16.21 -8.56
N GLY A 248 3.05 16.63 -8.23
CA GLY A 248 3.80 17.64 -8.97
C GLY A 248 5.26 17.23 -9.11
N GLY A 249 5.82 17.36 -10.30
CA GLY A 249 7.20 16.94 -10.53
C GLY A 249 7.71 17.31 -11.91
N LEU A 250 8.82 16.69 -12.27
CA LEU A 250 9.49 16.82 -13.55
C LEU A 250 9.69 15.45 -14.18
N ASN A 251 9.64 15.37 -15.49
CA ASN A 251 10.06 14.19 -16.22
C ASN A 251 10.91 14.57 -17.45
N TYR A 252 11.77 13.63 -17.82
CA TYR A 252 12.52 13.68 -19.07
C TYR A 252 11.99 12.56 -19.97
N THR A 253 11.53 12.93 -21.15
CA THR A 253 10.95 12.02 -22.12
C THR A 253 11.79 11.95 -23.38
N ARG A 254 12.05 10.72 -23.85
CA ARG A 254 12.63 10.42 -25.15
C ARG A 254 11.62 9.61 -25.97
N GLU A 255 11.33 10.09 -27.18
CA GLU A 255 10.45 9.42 -28.13
C GLU A 255 11.25 9.09 -29.40
N ASN A 256 11.26 7.80 -29.75
CA ASN A 256 11.85 7.28 -30.97
C ASN A 256 10.73 6.84 -31.91
N TYR A 257 10.48 7.61 -32.93
CA TYR A 257 9.60 7.25 -34.03
C TYR A 257 10.38 6.58 -35.16
N THR A 258 9.67 5.96 -36.09
CA THR A 258 10.33 5.29 -37.23
C THR A 258 11.18 6.25 -38.07
N THR A 259 10.76 7.52 -38.17
CA THR A 259 11.39 8.54 -39.07
C THR A 259 12.19 9.60 -38.33
N PHE A 260 11.98 9.78 -37.02
CA PHE A 260 12.67 10.80 -36.24
C PHE A 260 12.68 10.42 -34.75
N SER A 261 13.49 11.17 -33.98
CA SER A 261 13.50 11.09 -32.51
C SER A 261 13.42 12.48 -31.93
N ARG A 262 12.79 12.60 -30.75
CA ARG A 262 12.78 13.85 -29.97
C ARG A 262 12.99 13.58 -28.50
N ASN A 263 13.56 14.56 -27.80
CA ASN A 263 13.72 14.54 -26.35
C ASN A 263 13.24 15.86 -25.79
N PHE A 264 12.60 15.82 -24.64
CA PHE A 264 12.15 17.03 -23.97
C PHE A 264 12.00 16.79 -22.47
N ALA A 265 12.05 17.85 -21.69
CA ALA A 265 11.68 17.86 -20.29
C ALA A 265 10.27 18.43 -20.15
N ALA A 266 9.46 17.85 -19.32
CA ALA A 266 8.09 18.30 -19.07
C ALA A 266 7.80 18.39 -17.57
N LEU A 267 6.84 19.24 -17.18
CA LEU A 267 6.24 19.15 -15.86
C LEU A 267 5.41 17.87 -15.77
N THR A 268 5.27 17.34 -14.58
CA THR A 268 4.29 16.31 -14.26
C THR A 268 3.29 16.92 -13.29
N LEU A 269 2.04 17.05 -13.71
CA LEU A 269 0.92 17.42 -12.86
C LEU A 269 -0.05 16.25 -12.87
N GLY A 270 -0.40 15.73 -11.71
CA GLY A 270 -1.19 14.51 -11.61
C GLY A 270 -2.24 14.56 -10.51
N GLU A 271 -3.33 13.84 -10.73
CA GLU A 271 -4.35 13.50 -9.76
C GLU A 271 -4.61 12.00 -9.82
N GLU A 272 -4.64 11.34 -8.67
CA GLU A 272 -5.00 9.93 -8.55
C GLU A 272 -6.08 9.75 -7.49
N LEU A 273 -7.23 9.22 -7.91
CA LEU A 273 -8.35 8.87 -7.04
C LEU A 273 -8.52 7.35 -7.01
N SER A 274 -8.69 6.80 -5.83
CA SER A 274 -9.19 5.44 -5.63
C SER A 274 -10.30 5.47 -4.59
N GLN A 275 -11.47 4.91 -4.93
CA GLN A 275 -12.64 4.93 -4.06
C GLN A 275 -13.32 3.56 -4.01
N LYS A 276 -13.59 3.08 -2.80
CA LYS A 276 -14.43 1.88 -2.59
C LYS A 276 -15.90 2.27 -2.67
N LEU A 277 -16.58 1.74 -3.69
CA LEU A 277 -18.04 1.86 -3.88
C LEU A 277 -18.72 0.63 -3.27
N GLY A 278 -19.06 0.74 -1.97
CA GLY A 278 -19.62 -0.41 -1.23
C GLY A 278 -18.57 -1.47 -0.88
N ALA A 279 -18.98 -2.73 -0.79
CA ALA A 279 -18.13 -3.83 -0.34
C ALA A 279 -17.34 -4.52 -1.48
N SER A 280 -17.81 -4.43 -2.71
CA SER A 280 -17.30 -5.23 -3.83
C SER A 280 -16.67 -4.44 -4.96
N THR A 281 -16.93 -3.14 -5.09
CA THR A 281 -16.47 -2.34 -6.23
C THR A 281 -15.45 -1.31 -5.80
N VAL A 282 -14.36 -1.23 -6.56
CA VAL A 282 -13.34 -0.17 -6.45
C VAL A 282 -13.37 0.63 -7.75
N LEU A 283 -13.45 1.94 -7.63
CA LEU A 283 -13.28 2.90 -8.70
C LEU A 283 -11.88 3.48 -8.61
N THR A 284 -11.21 3.62 -9.74
CA THR A 284 -9.93 4.31 -9.87
C THR A 284 -10.02 5.35 -10.98
N GLN A 285 -9.40 6.51 -10.75
CA GLN A 285 -9.26 7.54 -11.77
C GLN A 285 -7.86 8.14 -11.64
N LYS A 286 -7.22 8.39 -12.79
CA LYS A 286 -5.94 9.07 -12.87
C LYS A 286 -5.99 10.09 -13.99
N LEU A 287 -5.60 11.30 -13.67
CA LEU A 287 -5.44 12.39 -14.63
C LEU A 287 -4.01 12.91 -14.54
N TYR A 288 -3.34 12.94 -15.67
CA TYR A 288 -2.00 13.50 -15.77
C TYR A 288 -1.90 14.51 -16.90
N PHE A 289 -1.18 15.58 -16.65
CA PHE A 289 -0.89 16.63 -17.60
C PHE A 289 0.62 16.88 -17.63
N TYR A 290 1.20 16.81 -18.85
CA TYR A 290 2.64 16.89 -19.08
C TYR A 290 2.93 18.02 -20.08
N PRO A 291 2.99 19.30 -19.68
CA PRO A 291 3.42 20.39 -20.56
C PRO A 291 4.93 20.32 -20.78
N ASP A 292 5.35 20.48 -22.02
CA ASP A 292 6.76 20.60 -22.41
C ASP A 292 7.33 21.90 -21.85
N LEU A 293 8.48 21.84 -21.21
CA LEU A 293 9.14 23.01 -20.62
C LEU A 293 9.81 23.92 -21.65
N SER A 294 10.15 23.39 -22.82
CA SER A 294 10.74 24.15 -23.92
C SER A 294 9.70 24.84 -24.81
N ASP A 295 8.49 24.27 -24.86
CA ASP A 295 7.35 24.81 -25.61
C ASP A 295 6.04 24.43 -24.92
N THR A 296 5.56 25.29 -24.05
CA THR A 296 4.35 25.05 -23.24
C THR A 296 3.06 24.94 -24.05
N SER A 297 3.08 25.28 -25.35
CA SER A 297 1.96 24.99 -26.26
C SER A 297 1.85 23.50 -26.60
N GLN A 298 2.93 22.75 -26.36
CA GLN A 298 2.97 21.30 -26.53
C GLN A 298 2.77 20.61 -25.17
N TYR A 299 1.81 19.72 -25.14
CA TYR A 299 1.54 18.94 -23.93
C TYR A 299 0.96 17.56 -24.28
N ARG A 300 1.05 16.67 -23.33
CA ARG A 300 0.38 15.39 -23.32
C ARG A 300 -0.59 15.37 -22.12
N GLY A 301 -1.84 15.00 -22.37
CA GLY A 301 -2.84 14.66 -21.37
C GLY A 301 -3.06 13.15 -21.32
N VAL A 302 -3.21 12.58 -20.14
CA VAL A 302 -3.55 11.16 -19.97
C VAL A 302 -4.64 11.07 -18.93
N PHE A 303 -5.79 10.54 -19.32
CA PHE A 303 -6.90 10.25 -18.45
C PHE A 303 -7.18 8.75 -18.44
N ASN A 304 -7.21 8.15 -17.25
CA ASN A 304 -7.60 6.77 -17.06
C ASN A 304 -8.70 6.69 -16.00
N PHE A 305 -9.74 5.96 -16.32
CA PHE A 305 -10.84 5.66 -15.41
C PHE A 305 -11.11 4.17 -15.42
N GLY A 306 -11.34 3.58 -14.26
CA GLY A 306 -11.60 2.14 -14.18
C GLY A 306 -12.49 1.77 -13.00
N THR A 307 -13.18 0.67 -13.15
CA THR A 307 -13.90 0.00 -12.07
C THR A 307 -13.56 -1.48 -12.06
N VAL A 308 -13.33 -2.01 -10.87
CA VAL A 308 -13.21 -3.45 -10.63
C VAL A 308 -14.28 -3.85 -9.64
N THR A 309 -15.19 -4.72 -10.06
CA THR A 309 -16.24 -5.29 -9.20
C THR A 309 -15.92 -6.74 -8.89
N LYS A 310 -15.64 -7.05 -7.63
CA LYS A 310 -15.33 -8.40 -7.17
C LYS A 310 -16.55 -9.31 -7.28
N ILE A 311 -16.40 -10.46 -7.92
CA ILE A 311 -17.38 -11.55 -7.98
C ILE A 311 -17.13 -12.53 -6.83
N ASN A 312 -15.84 -12.83 -6.57
CA ASN A 312 -15.39 -13.62 -5.43
C ASN A 312 -13.98 -13.19 -5.00
N LYS A 313 -13.30 -13.96 -4.15
CA LYS A 313 -11.95 -13.60 -3.64
C LYS A 313 -10.86 -13.53 -4.72
N TRP A 314 -11.03 -14.20 -5.87
CA TRP A 314 -10.05 -14.29 -6.93
C TRP A 314 -10.46 -13.54 -8.19
N PHE A 315 -11.76 -13.55 -8.51
CA PHE A 315 -12.30 -13.05 -9.77
C PHE A 315 -13.12 -11.79 -9.57
N GLY A 316 -13.01 -10.88 -10.52
CA GLY A 316 -13.80 -9.66 -10.65
C GLY A 316 -14.12 -9.37 -12.11
N TRP A 317 -14.95 -8.37 -12.32
CA TRP A 317 -15.24 -7.78 -13.61
C TRP A 317 -14.63 -6.38 -13.65
N GLN A 318 -13.87 -6.10 -14.69
CA GLN A 318 -13.24 -4.79 -14.90
C GLN A 318 -13.85 -4.09 -16.10
N ASN A 319 -14.07 -2.78 -15.95
CA ASN A 319 -14.25 -1.84 -17.04
C ASN A 319 -13.16 -0.78 -16.93
N ALA A 320 -12.53 -0.42 -18.03
CA ALA A 320 -11.53 0.63 -18.08
C ALA A 320 -11.70 1.50 -19.31
N PHE A 321 -11.54 2.79 -19.12
CA PHE A 321 -11.49 3.83 -20.12
C PHE A 321 -10.14 4.53 -20.03
N GLY A 322 -9.46 4.69 -21.15
CA GLY A 322 -8.22 5.45 -21.28
C GLY A 322 -8.33 6.44 -22.41
N ASP A 323 -7.81 7.64 -22.19
CA ASP A 323 -7.71 8.71 -23.18
C ASP A 323 -6.32 9.32 -23.11
N ILE A 324 -5.64 9.36 -24.26
CA ILE A 324 -4.32 9.97 -24.42
C ILE A 324 -4.44 11.06 -25.47
N TYR A 325 -4.19 12.29 -25.05
CA TYR A 325 -4.14 13.45 -25.92
C TYR A 325 -2.72 13.97 -26.09
N VAL A 326 -2.30 14.25 -27.32
CA VAL A 326 -0.98 14.81 -27.65
C VAL A 326 -1.17 15.97 -28.62
N THR A 327 -0.70 17.17 -28.29
CA THR A 327 -0.86 18.36 -29.15
C THR A 327 -0.04 18.28 -30.42
N ASN A 328 1.12 17.60 -30.41
CA ASN A 328 2.02 17.49 -31.55
C ASN A 328 2.30 16.00 -31.88
N PRO A 329 1.30 15.28 -32.45
CA PRO A 329 1.49 13.92 -32.93
C PRO A 329 2.34 13.90 -34.21
N PRO A 330 2.90 12.76 -34.63
CA PRO A 330 3.54 12.62 -35.94
C PRO A 330 2.59 13.00 -37.09
N ALA A 331 3.16 13.49 -38.20
CA ALA A 331 2.39 13.90 -39.34
C ALA A 331 1.40 12.80 -39.84
N GLY A 332 0.14 13.17 -40.02
CA GLY A 332 -0.92 12.25 -40.42
C GLY A 332 -1.51 11.39 -39.31
N LYS A 333 -1.09 11.58 -38.07
CA LYS A 333 -1.67 10.90 -36.89
C LYS A 333 -2.66 11.80 -36.16
N LYS A 334 -3.61 11.17 -35.44
CA LYS A 334 -4.59 11.89 -34.61
C LYS A 334 -3.97 12.33 -33.30
N GLN A 335 -4.50 13.41 -32.74
CA GLN A 335 -4.08 13.94 -31.44
C GLN A 335 -4.62 13.12 -30.26
N ASN A 336 -5.72 12.43 -30.45
CA ASN A 336 -6.45 11.74 -29.40
C ASN A 336 -6.60 10.24 -29.67
N ASP A 337 -6.23 9.42 -28.68
CA ASP A 337 -6.37 7.96 -28.70
C ASP A 337 -7.23 7.52 -27.51
N ILE A 338 -8.41 6.97 -27.81
CA ILE A 338 -9.36 6.48 -26.81
C ILE A 338 -9.35 4.96 -26.82
N ILE A 339 -9.25 4.37 -25.64
CA ILE A 339 -9.28 2.92 -25.42
C ILE A 339 -10.36 2.60 -24.39
N LEU A 340 -11.29 1.74 -24.76
CA LEU A 340 -12.30 1.18 -23.86
C LEU A 340 -12.08 -0.32 -23.77
N THR A 341 -11.94 -0.84 -22.56
CA THR A 341 -11.78 -2.27 -22.32
C THR A 341 -12.74 -2.75 -21.25
N THR A 342 -13.22 -3.99 -21.42
CA THR A 342 -14.02 -4.70 -20.43
C THR A 342 -13.57 -6.16 -20.41
N GLY A 343 -13.57 -6.79 -19.24
CA GLY A 343 -13.09 -8.16 -19.16
C GLY A 343 -13.01 -8.71 -17.74
N LEU A 344 -12.48 -9.91 -17.64
CA LEU A 344 -12.25 -10.59 -16.37
C LEU A 344 -10.99 -10.03 -15.69
N ASN A 345 -11.11 -9.79 -14.40
CA ASN A 345 -10.02 -9.47 -13.51
C ASN A 345 -9.71 -10.66 -12.61
N VAL A 346 -8.44 -11.03 -12.49
CA VAL A 346 -7.94 -12.00 -11.52
C VAL A 346 -7.08 -11.25 -10.51
N SER A 347 -7.49 -11.20 -9.26
CA SER A 347 -6.78 -10.49 -8.19
C SER A 347 -5.98 -11.44 -7.32
N PHE A 348 -4.83 -10.99 -6.85
CA PHE A 348 -4.01 -11.69 -5.86
C PHE A 348 -3.58 -10.74 -4.73
N THR A 349 -3.39 -11.31 -3.53
CA THR A 349 -2.78 -10.64 -2.36
C THR A 349 -1.88 -11.64 -1.66
N HIS A 350 -0.67 -11.23 -1.29
CA HIS A 350 0.33 -12.09 -0.63
C HIS A 350 0.91 -11.41 0.61
#